data_fc679134fb10f22087d58fbf881289c7
#
_entry.id   fc679134fb10f22087d58fbf881289c7
#
_cell.length_a   1.000
_cell.length_b   1.000
_cell.length_c   1.000
_cell.angle_alpha   90.00
_cell.angle_beta   90.00
_cell.angle_gamma   90.00
#
_symmetry.space_group_name_H-M   'P 1'
#
loop_
_entity.id
_entity.type
_entity.pdbx_description
1 polymer ?
#
loop_
_entity_poly.entity_id
_entity_poly.type
_entity_poly.pdbx_seq_one_letter_code
_entity_poly.pdbx_strand_id
1 'polypeptide(L)'
;MRLPGAIRIVDWLRRRQMGKDAVGLDCSTVFIKSSLDGYAIRTRVYRPIEDHGPLPCFVYFHGGGYVMGVPEGAAELIKLFIKARPCIVIAPDYRKAKQRPFPAGFQDCYDALLWARDNASDLGCTNKVIIGGHSAGGGLTLGVALKARDSGDVEVAFQMPFFPMIDETQPADPARDIDPPVWDTNLNRMGWTAYLKDVLRGKETLTAYAAPARALSYNGLPPTITYVGDKDPFYWETQTLVERLKSDGVEVVSTIYPGCYHAFEYIGDGGQIGAEARAYTVDNFGLFYDRYAAN
;
A
#
# COMPACT_ATOMS: atom_id res chain seq x y z
N MET A 1 11.72 -14.92 14.59
CA MET A 1 12.52 -13.68 14.58
C MET A 1 11.88 -12.69 15.55
N ARG A 2 12.67 -12.08 16.46
CA ARG A 2 12.15 -11.03 17.36
C ARG A 2 12.41 -9.69 16.70
N LEU A 3 11.38 -8.86 16.56
CA LEU A 3 11.53 -7.47 16.11
C LEU A 3 12.40 -6.67 17.11
N PRO A 4 13.20 -5.70 16.63
CA PRO A 4 13.88 -4.74 17.49
C PRO A 4 12.91 -4.09 18.48
N GLY A 5 13.41 -3.70 19.67
CA GLY A 5 12.58 -3.20 20.77
C GLY A 5 11.72 -1.98 20.37
N ALA A 6 12.29 -1.04 19.65
CA ALA A 6 11.57 0.15 19.17
C ALA A 6 10.39 -0.22 18.24
N ILE A 7 10.61 -1.14 17.30
CA ILE A 7 9.54 -1.60 16.39
C ILE A 7 8.43 -2.33 17.14
N ARG A 8 8.76 -3.09 18.18
CA ARG A 8 7.75 -3.74 19.03
C ARG A 8 6.86 -2.73 19.75
N ILE A 9 7.43 -1.62 20.21
CA ILE A 9 6.68 -0.53 20.84
C ILE A 9 5.76 0.13 19.81
N VAL A 10 6.25 0.42 18.61
CA VAL A 10 5.46 1.01 17.53
C VAL A 10 4.32 0.07 17.10
N ASP A 11 4.59 -1.23 16.91
CA ASP A 11 3.57 -2.22 16.58
C ASP A 11 2.50 -2.31 17.68
N TRP A 12 2.91 -2.29 18.95
CA TRP A 12 2.01 -2.29 20.09
C TRP A 12 1.13 -1.04 20.16
N LEU A 13 1.71 0.15 19.92
CA LEU A 13 0.95 1.41 19.87
C LEU A 13 -0.07 1.41 18.73
N ARG A 14 0.33 0.93 17.53
CA ARG A 14 -0.57 0.82 16.39
C ARG A 14 -1.69 -0.19 16.64
N ARG A 15 -1.40 -1.33 17.27
CA ARG A 15 -2.42 -2.32 17.66
C ARG A 15 -3.44 -1.80 18.68
N ARG A 16 -3.08 -0.79 19.48
CA ARG A 16 -4.03 -0.10 20.39
C ARG A 16 -5.08 0.73 19.63
N GLN A 17 -4.86 1.00 18.36
CA GLN A 17 -5.83 1.68 17.50
C GLN A 17 -6.83 0.69 16.88
N MET A 18 -6.55 -0.61 16.96
CA MET A 18 -7.40 -1.66 16.37
C MET A 18 -8.84 -1.54 16.87
N GLY A 19 -9.79 -1.50 15.92
CA GLY A 19 -11.22 -1.36 16.19
C GLY A 19 -11.69 0.06 16.52
N LYS A 20 -10.80 1.05 16.59
CA LYS A 20 -11.22 2.45 16.79
C LYS A 20 -11.72 3.04 15.48
N ASP A 21 -12.84 3.75 15.56
CA ASP A 21 -13.39 4.45 14.44
C ASP A 21 -12.67 5.78 14.19
N ALA A 22 -12.55 6.17 12.93
CA ALA A 22 -12.03 7.46 12.53
C ALA A 22 -13.10 8.53 12.73
N VAL A 23 -12.79 9.56 13.50
CA VAL A 23 -13.72 10.68 13.74
C VAL A 23 -14.06 11.38 12.42
N GLY A 24 -15.35 11.52 12.14
CA GLY A 24 -15.85 12.16 10.92
C GLY A 24 -16.01 11.21 9.72
N LEU A 25 -15.91 9.89 9.94
CA LEU A 25 -16.23 8.87 8.95
C LEU A 25 -17.22 7.85 9.52
N ASP A 26 -18.03 7.26 8.65
CA ASP A 26 -18.77 6.04 8.97
C ASP A 26 -17.80 4.85 8.80
N CYS A 27 -17.64 4.08 9.89
CA CYS A 27 -16.66 3.02 9.99
C CYS A 27 -17.33 1.69 10.31
N SER A 28 -17.02 0.65 9.54
CA SER A 28 -17.49 -0.71 9.82
C SER A 28 -16.35 -1.74 9.69
N THR A 29 -16.61 -2.93 10.18
CA THR A 29 -15.67 -4.06 10.04
C THR A 29 -16.39 -5.22 9.38
N VAL A 30 -15.77 -5.76 8.34
CA VAL A 30 -16.19 -6.98 7.66
C VAL A 30 -15.09 -8.03 7.74
N PHE A 31 -15.44 -9.29 7.52
CA PHE A 31 -14.49 -10.40 7.47
C PHE A 31 -14.54 -11.04 6.08
N ILE A 32 -13.44 -10.95 5.36
CA ILE A 32 -13.28 -11.53 4.02
C ILE A 32 -12.60 -12.88 4.16
N LYS A 33 -13.11 -13.89 3.47
CA LYS A 33 -12.52 -15.24 3.49
C LYS A 33 -11.34 -15.30 2.53
N SER A 34 -10.15 -15.61 3.06
CA SER A 34 -8.96 -15.82 2.21
C SER A 34 -9.14 -17.05 1.33
N SER A 35 -8.88 -16.91 0.04
CA SER A 35 -8.90 -18.00 -0.94
C SER A 35 -7.79 -19.04 -0.71
N LEU A 36 -6.70 -18.62 -0.04
CA LEU A 36 -5.55 -19.48 0.22
C LEU A 36 -5.86 -20.61 1.21
N ASP A 37 -6.63 -20.32 2.28
CA ASP A 37 -6.83 -21.26 3.39
C ASP A 37 -8.10 -21.02 4.22
N GLY A 38 -8.97 -20.12 3.77
CA GLY A 38 -10.22 -19.80 4.47
C GLY A 38 -10.07 -18.90 5.70
N TYR A 39 -8.86 -18.33 5.92
CA TYR A 39 -8.63 -17.38 7.01
C TYR A 39 -9.60 -16.18 6.90
N ALA A 40 -10.16 -15.76 8.04
CA ALA A 40 -11.04 -14.60 8.10
C ALA A 40 -10.21 -13.30 8.18
N ILE A 41 -10.08 -12.62 7.05
CA ILE A 41 -9.33 -11.37 6.93
C ILE A 41 -10.20 -10.24 7.49
N ARG A 42 -9.84 -9.73 8.68
CA ARG A 42 -10.49 -8.55 9.22
C ARG A 42 -10.25 -7.35 8.31
N THR A 43 -11.30 -6.70 7.87
CA THR A 43 -11.21 -5.59 6.90
C THR A 43 -12.01 -4.41 7.41
N ARG A 44 -11.39 -3.25 7.48
CA ARG A 44 -12.07 -2.00 7.81
C ARG A 44 -12.65 -1.38 6.55
N VAL A 45 -13.87 -0.87 6.67
CA VAL A 45 -14.53 -0.11 5.61
C VAL A 45 -14.80 1.28 6.16
N TYR A 46 -14.37 2.30 5.42
CA TYR A 46 -14.55 3.71 5.76
C TYR A 46 -15.37 4.40 4.68
N ARG A 47 -16.39 5.13 5.10
CA ARG A 47 -17.28 5.88 4.20
C ARG A 47 -17.38 7.34 4.62
N PRO A 48 -17.68 8.27 3.70
CA PRO A 48 -18.17 9.58 4.10
C PRO A 48 -19.47 9.44 4.90
N ILE A 49 -19.72 10.34 5.85
CA ILE A 49 -20.99 10.36 6.61
C ILE A 49 -22.13 10.85 5.71
N GLU A 50 -21.84 11.80 4.82
CA GLU A 50 -22.81 12.36 3.88
C GLU A 50 -23.12 11.35 2.77
N ASP A 51 -24.39 11.32 2.35
CA ASP A 51 -24.81 10.50 1.23
C ASP A 51 -24.41 11.17 -0.10
N HIS A 52 -23.62 10.50 -0.88
CA HIS A 52 -23.15 10.94 -2.21
C HIS A 52 -23.68 10.04 -3.35
N GLY A 53 -24.57 9.09 -3.05
CA GLY A 53 -24.91 8.02 -3.98
C GLY A 53 -23.75 7.03 -4.20
N PRO A 54 -23.77 6.27 -5.31
CA PRO A 54 -22.70 5.30 -5.58
C PRO A 54 -21.34 5.97 -5.80
N LEU A 55 -20.31 5.48 -5.08
CA LEU A 55 -18.95 6.03 -5.05
C LEU A 55 -17.90 5.02 -5.57
N PRO A 56 -16.75 5.47 -6.11
CA PRO A 56 -15.64 4.57 -6.39
C PRO A 56 -15.16 3.82 -5.15
N CYS A 57 -14.74 2.56 -5.34
CA CYS A 57 -14.04 1.78 -4.33
C CYS A 57 -12.55 2.13 -4.30
N PHE A 58 -11.98 2.28 -3.11
CA PHE A 58 -10.54 2.42 -2.93
C PHE A 58 -10.02 1.34 -1.99
N VAL A 59 -9.30 0.34 -2.52
CA VAL A 59 -8.68 -0.70 -1.70
C VAL A 59 -7.30 -0.23 -1.26
N TYR A 60 -7.14 -0.03 0.06
CA TYR A 60 -5.95 0.60 0.63
C TYR A 60 -5.14 -0.37 1.50
N PHE A 61 -3.85 -0.52 1.20
CA PHE A 61 -2.93 -1.41 1.92
C PHE A 61 -2.00 -0.61 2.81
N HIS A 62 -2.09 -0.86 4.13
CA HIS A 62 -1.25 -0.14 5.11
C HIS A 62 0.22 -0.58 5.04
N GLY A 63 1.13 0.32 5.45
CA GLY A 63 2.56 0.03 5.57
C GLY A 63 2.90 -0.78 6.83
N GLY A 64 4.20 -1.05 6.98
CA GLY A 64 4.76 -1.75 8.16
C GLY A 64 5.73 -2.87 7.83
N GLY A 65 6.48 -2.77 6.72
CA GLY A 65 7.57 -3.68 6.35
C GLY A 65 7.12 -5.14 6.25
N TYR A 66 5.87 -5.40 5.89
CA TYR A 66 5.20 -6.72 5.87
C TYR A 66 5.10 -7.41 7.24
N VAL A 67 5.61 -6.82 8.32
CA VAL A 67 5.73 -7.49 9.64
C VAL A 67 4.88 -6.89 10.73
N MET A 68 4.34 -5.69 10.54
CA MET A 68 3.55 -4.95 11.53
C MET A 68 2.47 -4.06 10.89
N GLY A 69 1.69 -3.39 11.72
CA GLY A 69 0.67 -2.43 11.29
C GLY A 69 -0.74 -2.99 11.32
N VAL A 70 -1.70 -2.07 11.29
CA VAL A 70 -3.16 -2.31 11.20
C VAL A 70 -3.79 -1.21 10.34
N PRO A 71 -4.96 -1.44 9.72
CA PRO A 71 -5.63 -0.44 8.87
C PRO A 71 -5.88 0.89 9.56
N GLU A 72 -6.24 0.85 10.84
CA GLU A 72 -6.52 2.05 11.65
C GLU A 72 -5.30 2.98 11.78
N GLY A 73 -4.09 2.45 11.60
CA GLY A 73 -2.87 3.26 11.56
C GLY A 73 -2.79 4.21 10.37
N ALA A 74 -3.61 4.01 9.34
CA ALA A 74 -3.72 4.87 8.16
C ALA A 74 -5.01 5.73 8.15
N ALA A 75 -5.81 5.71 9.22
CA ALA A 75 -7.14 6.32 9.25
C ALA A 75 -7.12 7.83 8.92
N GLU A 76 -6.15 8.58 9.41
CA GLU A 76 -6.03 10.02 9.11
C GLU A 76 -5.70 10.28 7.63
N LEU A 77 -4.86 9.45 7.02
CA LEU A 77 -4.59 9.54 5.58
C LEU A 77 -5.83 9.15 4.75
N ILE A 78 -6.51 8.08 5.13
CA ILE A 78 -7.77 7.64 4.50
C ILE A 78 -8.80 8.77 4.54
N LYS A 79 -8.90 9.46 5.67
CA LYS A 79 -9.79 10.62 5.83
C LYS A 79 -9.43 11.78 4.89
N LEU A 80 -8.15 12.02 4.62
CA LEU A 80 -7.73 13.03 3.64
C LEU A 80 -8.20 12.68 2.23
N PHE A 81 -8.10 11.42 1.82
CA PHE A 81 -8.61 10.96 0.51
C PHE A 81 -10.13 11.14 0.41
N ILE A 82 -10.89 10.65 1.39
CA ILE A 82 -12.36 10.74 1.40
C ILE A 82 -12.82 12.21 1.39
N LYS A 83 -12.07 13.08 2.09
CA LYS A 83 -12.35 14.53 2.10
C LYS A 83 -12.04 15.20 0.76
N ALA A 84 -10.98 14.76 0.08
CA ALA A 84 -10.58 15.32 -1.22
C ALA A 84 -11.57 14.94 -2.32
N ARG A 85 -11.94 13.67 -2.38
CA ARG A 85 -12.97 13.12 -3.26
C ARG A 85 -13.70 11.99 -2.55
N PRO A 86 -15.04 12.00 -2.50
CA PRO A 86 -15.80 10.93 -1.85
C PRO A 86 -15.51 9.58 -2.47
N CYS A 87 -15.12 8.61 -1.63
CA CYS A 87 -14.88 7.22 -2.02
C CYS A 87 -15.13 6.29 -0.82
N ILE A 88 -15.35 5.01 -1.08
CA ILE A 88 -15.48 4.00 -0.06
C ILE A 88 -14.14 3.27 0.04
N VAL A 89 -13.47 3.40 1.20
CA VAL A 89 -12.15 2.80 1.40
C VAL A 89 -12.27 1.47 2.10
N ILE A 90 -11.70 0.43 1.49
CA ILE A 90 -11.65 -0.95 1.97
C ILE A 90 -10.20 -1.25 2.35
N ALA A 91 -9.93 -1.41 3.64
CA ALA A 91 -8.59 -1.55 4.18
C ALA A 91 -8.44 -2.88 4.93
N PRO A 92 -7.86 -3.93 4.28
CA PRO A 92 -7.66 -5.22 4.90
C PRO A 92 -6.55 -5.19 5.95
N ASP A 93 -6.78 -5.85 7.08
CA ASP A 93 -5.75 -6.19 8.06
C ASP A 93 -5.05 -7.48 7.61
N TYR A 94 -4.36 -7.40 6.46
CA TYR A 94 -3.69 -8.53 5.84
C TYR A 94 -2.72 -9.23 6.81
N ARG A 95 -2.54 -10.55 6.69
CA ARG A 95 -1.64 -11.33 7.54
C ARG A 95 -0.20 -10.84 7.41
N LYS A 96 0.40 -10.57 8.55
CA LYS A 96 1.80 -10.16 8.63
C LYS A 96 2.70 -11.38 8.48
N ALA A 97 3.90 -11.19 7.96
CA ALA A 97 4.89 -12.24 7.74
C ALA A 97 5.23 -13.07 9.00
N LYS A 98 5.02 -12.50 10.20
CA LYS A 98 5.14 -13.23 11.48
C LYS A 98 4.05 -14.28 11.68
N GLN A 99 2.85 -14.03 11.19
CA GLN A 99 1.71 -14.94 11.26
C GLN A 99 1.86 -16.00 10.16
N ARG A 100 2.03 -15.53 8.91
CA ARG A 100 2.28 -16.37 7.75
C ARG A 100 3.05 -15.58 6.69
N PRO A 101 4.23 -16.06 6.23
CA PRO A 101 5.00 -15.40 5.17
C PRO A 101 4.24 -15.32 3.84
N PHE A 102 4.87 -14.74 2.80
CA PHE A 102 4.34 -14.81 1.44
C PHE A 102 3.99 -16.27 1.09
N PRO A 103 2.82 -16.53 0.43
CA PRO A 103 1.97 -15.54 -0.24
C PRO A 103 0.81 -14.98 0.62
N ALA A 104 0.69 -15.30 1.91
CA ALA A 104 -0.53 -15.08 2.67
C ALA A 104 -0.98 -13.60 2.72
N GLY A 105 -0.09 -12.67 3.11
CA GLY A 105 -0.45 -11.25 3.16
C GLY A 105 -0.77 -10.65 1.80
N PHE A 106 -0.06 -11.09 0.75
CA PHE A 106 -0.36 -10.72 -0.63
C PHE A 106 -1.73 -11.24 -1.06
N GLN A 107 -2.02 -12.54 -0.82
CA GLN A 107 -3.29 -13.14 -1.17
C GLN A 107 -4.45 -12.48 -0.43
N ASP A 108 -4.28 -12.13 0.85
CA ASP A 108 -5.30 -11.41 1.61
C ASP A 108 -5.65 -10.06 0.98
N CYS A 109 -4.63 -9.34 0.46
CA CYS A 109 -4.82 -8.06 -0.25
C CYS A 109 -5.53 -8.26 -1.60
N TYR A 110 -5.17 -9.32 -2.33
CA TYR A 110 -5.81 -9.64 -3.59
C TYR A 110 -7.27 -10.09 -3.40
N ASP A 111 -7.54 -10.92 -2.39
CA ASP A 111 -8.89 -11.34 -2.02
C ASP A 111 -9.76 -10.13 -1.60
N ALA A 112 -9.16 -9.12 -0.94
CA ALA A 112 -9.87 -7.89 -0.62
C ALA A 112 -10.23 -7.07 -1.87
N LEU A 113 -9.36 -7.06 -2.89
CA LEU A 113 -9.66 -6.44 -4.18
C LEU A 113 -10.81 -7.15 -4.90
N LEU A 114 -10.77 -8.49 -4.98
CA LEU A 114 -11.85 -9.28 -5.59
C LEU A 114 -13.15 -9.10 -4.84
N TRP A 115 -13.11 -9.13 -3.50
CA TRP A 115 -14.28 -8.92 -2.67
C TRP A 115 -14.89 -7.53 -2.87
N ALA A 116 -14.06 -6.48 -3.02
CA ALA A 116 -14.53 -5.13 -3.31
C ALA A 116 -15.31 -5.06 -4.63
N ARG A 117 -14.81 -5.72 -5.67
CA ARG A 117 -15.50 -5.86 -6.97
C ARG A 117 -16.83 -6.62 -6.82
N ASP A 118 -16.80 -7.78 -6.17
CA ASP A 118 -17.96 -8.69 -6.10
C ASP A 118 -19.09 -8.15 -5.22
N ASN A 119 -18.76 -7.27 -4.26
CA ASN A 119 -19.73 -6.67 -3.35
C ASN A 119 -19.96 -5.16 -3.63
N ALA A 120 -19.57 -4.67 -4.78
CA ALA A 120 -19.64 -3.24 -5.10
C ALA A 120 -21.06 -2.67 -4.91
N SER A 121 -22.10 -3.35 -5.38
CA SER A 121 -23.50 -2.95 -5.23
C SER A 121 -23.91 -2.84 -3.76
N ASP A 122 -23.61 -3.85 -2.95
CA ASP A 122 -24.00 -3.90 -1.53
C ASP A 122 -23.23 -2.85 -0.70
N LEU A 123 -22.03 -2.49 -1.15
CA LEU A 123 -21.23 -1.45 -0.55
C LEU A 123 -21.69 -0.03 -0.94
N GLY A 124 -22.53 0.12 -1.95
CA GLY A 124 -22.81 1.40 -2.57
C GLY A 124 -21.67 1.92 -3.45
N CYS A 125 -20.86 0.99 -4.00
CA CYS A 125 -19.76 1.34 -4.90
C CYS A 125 -20.22 1.32 -6.36
N THR A 126 -19.52 2.14 -7.17
CA THR A 126 -19.51 2.01 -8.63
C THR A 126 -18.59 0.84 -9.03
N ASN A 127 -18.46 0.57 -10.33
CA ASN A 127 -17.51 -0.40 -10.86
C ASN A 127 -16.06 0.12 -10.93
N LYS A 128 -15.81 1.36 -10.50
CA LYS A 128 -14.48 1.98 -10.49
C LYS A 128 -13.72 1.60 -9.24
N VAL A 129 -12.55 1.00 -9.44
CA VAL A 129 -11.70 0.52 -8.34
C VAL A 129 -10.34 1.23 -8.40
N ILE A 130 -9.98 1.84 -7.28
CA ILE A 130 -8.68 2.45 -7.03
C ILE A 130 -7.90 1.54 -6.07
N ILE A 131 -6.60 1.42 -6.24
CA ILE A 131 -5.76 0.75 -5.27
C ILE A 131 -4.61 1.65 -4.82
N GLY A 132 -4.17 1.50 -3.58
CA GLY A 132 -3.04 2.28 -3.08
C GLY A 132 -2.53 1.81 -1.74
N GLY A 133 -1.36 2.31 -1.39
CA GLY A 133 -0.72 2.02 -0.12
C GLY A 133 0.66 2.64 -0.05
N HIS A 134 1.25 2.60 1.12
CA HIS A 134 2.57 3.18 1.36
C HIS A 134 3.56 2.15 1.89
N SER A 135 4.85 2.29 1.59
CA SER A 135 5.90 1.40 2.09
C SER A 135 5.64 -0.06 1.63
N ALA A 136 5.57 -1.01 2.57
CA ALA A 136 5.16 -2.39 2.28
C ALA A 136 3.76 -2.46 1.63
N GLY A 137 2.83 -1.57 2.02
CA GLY A 137 1.52 -1.45 1.36
C GLY A 137 1.63 -0.95 -0.08
N GLY A 138 2.61 -0.11 -0.40
CA GLY A 138 2.95 0.29 -1.76
C GLY A 138 3.47 -0.89 -2.58
N GLY A 139 4.30 -1.74 -1.98
CA GLY A 139 4.73 -3.00 -2.60
C GLY A 139 3.57 -3.95 -2.88
N LEU A 140 2.64 -4.10 -1.92
CA LEU A 140 1.41 -4.89 -2.10
C LEU A 140 0.52 -4.28 -3.19
N THR A 141 0.43 -2.94 -3.29
CA THR A 141 -0.32 -2.26 -4.37
C THR A 141 0.18 -2.69 -5.74
N LEU A 142 1.50 -2.63 -5.98
CA LEU A 142 2.09 -3.05 -7.25
C LEU A 142 1.94 -4.55 -7.51
N GLY A 143 2.16 -5.40 -6.50
CA GLY A 143 1.97 -6.84 -6.62
C GLY A 143 0.53 -7.21 -6.98
N VAL A 144 -0.45 -6.55 -6.35
CA VAL A 144 -1.89 -6.71 -6.60
C VAL A 144 -2.25 -6.20 -8.00
N ALA A 145 -1.72 -5.03 -8.41
CA ALA A 145 -1.93 -4.50 -9.75
C ALA A 145 -1.41 -5.44 -10.85
N LEU A 146 -0.19 -5.97 -10.67
CA LEU A 146 0.39 -6.98 -11.57
C LEU A 146 -0.51 -8.21 -11.69
N LYS A 147 -0.98 -8.74 -10.56
CA LYS A 147 -1.85 -9.91 -10.54
C LYS A 147 -3.21 -9.62 -11.20
N ALA A 148 -3.82 -8.46 -10.92
CA ALA A 148 -5.08 -8.06 -11.52
C ALA A 148 -4.97 -7.92 -13.04
N ARG A 149 -3.89 -7.29 -13.54
CA ARG A 149 -3.57 -7.21 -14.97
C ARG A 149 -3.43 -8.60 -15.60
N ASP A 150 -2.62 -9.47 -15.00
CA ASP A 150 -2.28 -10.78 -15.55
C ASP A 150 -3.47 -11.74 -15.58
N SER A 151 -4.39 -11.61 -14.60
CA SER A 151 -5.61 -12.43 -14.53
C SER A 151 -6.79 -11.83 -15.29
N GLY A 152 -6.82 -10.50 -15.50
CA GLY A 152 -7.97 -9.81 -16.06
C GLY A 152 -9.18 -9.74 -15.12
N ASP A 153 -9.02 -10.03 -13.83
CA ASP A 153 -10.13 -10.13 -12.88
C ASP A 153 -10.76 -8.78 -12.51
N VAL A 154 -9.93 -7.72 -12.42
CA VAL A 154 -10.37 -6.38 -12.01
C VAL A 154 -9.64 -5.33 -12.85
N GLU A 155 -10.41 -4.44 -13.47
CA GLU A 155 -9.86 -3.22 -14.05
C GLU A 155 -9.64 -2.19 -12.95
N VAL A 156 -8.37 -1.82 -12.73
CA VAL A 156 -7.98 -0.81 -11.75
C VAL A 156 -7.90 0.54 -12.45
N ALA A 157 -8.67 1.53 -11.97
CA ALA A 157 -8.74 2.86 -12.56
C ALA A 157 -7.40 3.62 -12.48
N PHE A 158 -6.75 3.59 -11.32
CA PHE A 158 -5.38 4.07 -11.10
C PHE A 158 -4.81 3.50 -9.81
N GLN A 159 -3.47 3.60 -9.64
CA GLN A 159 -2.79 3.09 -8.45
C GLN A 159 -1.88 4.13 -7.79
N MET A 160 -1.72 4.00 -6.47
CA MET A 160 -0.90 4.91 -5.66
C MET A 160 0.09 4.13 -4.77
N PRO A 161 1.17 3.57 -5.32
CA PRO A 161 2.24 2.95 -4.55
C PRO A 161 3.22 4.03 -4.04
N PHE A 162 3.01 4.56 -2.83
CA PHE A 162 3.89 5.58 -2.25
C PHE A 162 5.14 4.96 -1.64
N PHE A 163 6.33 5.49 -1.99
CA PHE A 163 7.64 5.00 -1.53
C PHE A 163 7.63 3.48 -1.31
N PRO A 164 7.34 2.70 -2.39
CA PRO A 164 6.98 1.31 -2.27
C PRO A 164 8.18 0.41 -2.00
N MET A 165 8.01 -0.57 -1.10
CA MET A 165 8.96 -1.65 -0.83
C MET A 165 8.77 -2.76 -1.87
N ILE A 166 9.61 -2.82 -2.92
CA ILE A 166 9.38 -3.67 -4.11
C ILE A 166 10.57 -4.53 -4.54
N ASP A 167 11.78 -4.23 -4.06
CA ASP A 167 12.99 -4.93 -4.46
C ASP A 167 13.70 -5.55 -3.25
N GLU A 168 13.65 -6.85 -3.13
CA GLU A 168 14.24 -7.61 -2.04
C GLU A 168 15.78 -7.65 -2.11
N THR A 169 16.38 -7.21 -3.22
CA THR A 169 17.83 -7.16 -3.42
C THR A 169 18.44 -5.83 -2.99
N GLN A 170 17.63 -4.81 -2.68
CA GLN A 170 18.11 -3.47 -2.36
C GLN A 170 18.43 -3.30 -0.85
N PRO A 171 19.48 -2.52 -0.54
CA PRO A 171 20.45 -2.02 -1.50
C PRO A 171 21.41 -3.14 -1.92
N ALA A 172 21.62 -3.26 -3.23
CA ALA A 172 22.59 -4.21 -3.79
C ALA A 172 24.06 -3.73 -3.58
N ASP A 173 24.24 -2.40 -3.54
CA ASP A 173 25.51 -1.76 -3.27
C ASP A 173 25.61 -1.37 -1.79
N PRO A 174 26.60 -1.90 -1.02
CA PRO A 174 26.80 -1.50 0.38
C PRO A 174 27.01 0.00 0.60
N ALA A 175 27.48 0.75 -0.41
CA ALA A 175 27.62 2.19 -0.31
C ALA A 175 26.25 2.92 -0.24
N ARG A 176 25.17 2.22 -0.55
CA ARG A 176 23.80 2.71 -0.42
C ARG A 176 23.14 2.32 0.92
N ASP A 177 23.87 1.64 1.80
CA ASP A 177 23.38 1.36 3.15
C ASP A 177 23.19 2.69 3.90
N ILE A 178 21.99 2.92 4.42
CA ILE A 178 21.63 4.12 5.16
C ILE A 178 20.94 3.76 6.46
N ASP A 179 21.10 4.61 7.46
CA ASP A 179 20.51 4.47 8.80
C ASP A 179 19.65 5.71 9.15
N PRO A 180 18.62 6.02 8.35
CA PRO A 180 17.72 7.12 8.63
C PRO A 180 16.74 6.76 9.74
N PRO A 181 16.07 7.75 10.34
CA PRO A 181 14.96 7.52 11.25
C PRO A 181 13.86 6.66 10.60
N VAL A 182 13.09 5.94 11.41
CA VAL A 182 11.87 5.19 11.06
C VAL A 182 12.12 3.85 10.37
N TRP A 183 12.81 3.85 9.22
CA TRP A 183 13.09 2.63 8.46
C TRP A 183 14.46 2.74 7.81
N ASP A 184 15.35 1.86 8.21
CA ASP A 184 16.73 1.78 7.74
C ASP A 184 16.96 0.53 6.87
N THR A 185 18.14 0.41 6.31
CA THR A 185 18.53 -0.72 5.47
C THR A 185 18.48 -2.07 6.23
N ASN A 186 18.82 -2.10 7.53
CA ASN A 186 18.77 -3.35 8.32
C ASN A 186 17.32 -3.78 8.56
N LEU A 187 16.44 -2.84 8.85
CA LEU A 187 15.00 -3.09 8.97
C LEU A 187 14.40 -3.57 7.65
N ASN A 188 14.87 -3.02 6.52
CA ASN A 188 14.47 -3.46 5.19
C ASN A 188 14.85 -4.93 4.95
N ARG A 189 16.11 -5.29 5.17
CA ARG A 189 16.59 -6.70 5.07
C ARG A 189 15.80 -7.63 5.99
N MET A 190 15.50 -7.18 7.21
CA MET A 190 14.70 -7.95 8.16
C MET A 190 13.26 -8.17 7.66
N GLY A 191 12.62 -7.13 7.14
CA GLY A 191 11.26 -7.20 6.58
C GLY A 191 11.18 -8.20 5.43
N TRP A 192 12.08 -8.08 4.45
CA TRP A 192 12.17 -9.01 3.33
C TRP A 192 12.47 -10.46 3.77
N THR A 193 13.43 -10.67 4.68
CA THR A 193 13.74 -12.01 5.21
C THR A 193 12.51 -12.65 5.87
N ALA A 194 11.72 -11.87 6.60
CA ALA A 194 10.50 -12.36 7.22
C ALA A 194 9.42 -12.67 6.17
N TYR A 195 9.21 -11.76 5.23
CA TYR A 195 8.18 -11.87 4.20
C TYR A 195 8.44 -13.04 3.25
N LEU A 196 9.68 -13.19 2.81
CA LEU A 196 10.09 -14.24 1.87
C LEU A 196 10.58 -15.53 2.55
N LYS A 197 10.34 -15.72 3.84
CA LYS A 197 10.86 -16.85 4.62
C LYS A 197 10.60 -18.21 3.98
N ASP A 198 9.42 -18.45 3.42
CA ASP A 198 9.08 -19.73 2.80
C ASP A 198 9.63 -19.86 1.38
N VAL A 199 9.83 -18.75 0.67
CA VAL A 199 10.61 -18.67 -0.58
C VAL A 199 12.07 -19.05 -0.31
N LEU A 200 12.71 -18.44 0.70
CA LEU A 200 14.10 -18.72 1.07
C LEU A 200 14.33 -20.18 1.54
N ARG A 201 13.25 -20.87 1.93
CA ARG A 201 13.26 -22.30 2.32
C ARG A 201 12.87 -23.23 1.18
N GLY A 202 12.67 -22.71 -0.03
CA GLY A 202 12.24 -23.50 -1.19
C GLY A 202 10.82 -24.08 -1.11
N LYS A 203 9.97 -23.50 -0.25
CA LYS A 203 8.56 -23.92 -0.10
C LYS A 203 7.63 -23.14 -1.01
N GLU A 204 8.05 -21.95 -1.44
CA GLU A 204 7.31 -21.05 -2.31
C GLU A 204 8.22 -20.50 -3.41
N THR A 205 7.64 -20.09 -4.53
CA THR A 205 8.36 -19.48 -5.65
C THR A 205 8.40 -17.96 -5.48
N LEU A 206 9.56 -17.36 -5.70
CA LEU A 206 9.69 -15.92 -5.77
C LEU A 206 9.12 -15.41 -7.11
N THR A 207 8.06 -14.65 -7.02
CA THR A 207 7.36 -14.08 -8.18
C THR A 207 7.39 -12.55 -8.15
N ALA A 208 7.05 -11.90 -9.26
CA ALA A 208 6.84 -10.46 -9.33
C ALA A 208 5.69 -9.98 -8.41
N TYR A 209 4.79 -10.85 -8.00
CA TYR A 209 3.74 -10.51 -7.03
C TYR A 209 4.28 -10.35 -5.60
N ALA A 210 5.36 -11.07 -5.29
CA ALA A 210 6.07 -10.93 -4.00
C ALA A 210 7.03 -9.74 -4.00
N ALA A 211 7.77 -9.56 -5.10
CA ALA A 211 8.79 -8.53 -5.28
C ALA A 211 8.57 -7.87 -6.66
N PRO A 212 7.76 -6.80 -6.73
CA PRO A 212 7.33 -6.19 -7.99
C PRO A 212 8.46 -5.71 -8.92
N ALA A 213 9.64 -5.38 -8.39
CA ALA A 213 10.81 -5.03 -9.20
C ALA A 213 11.24 -6.15 -10.15
N ARG A 214 10.86 -7.41 -9.88
CA ARG A 214 11.12 -8.58 -10.73
C ARG A 214 10.20 -8.71 -11.94
N ALA A 215 9.17 -7.88 -12.06
CA ALA A 215 8.30 -7.92 -13.23
C ALA A 215 9.11 -7.72 -14.52
N LEU A 216 8.85 -8.52 -15.53
CA LEU A 216 9.53 -8.37 -16.83
C LEU A 216 9.04 -7.12 -17.56
N SER A 217 7.77 -6.76 -17.41
CA SER A 217 7.17 -5.54 -17.95
C SER A 217 6.07 -5.02 -17.05
N TYR A 218 5.92 -3.70 -17.04
CA TYR A 218 4.82 -2.98 -16.41
C TYR A 218 3.75 -2.51 -17.42
N ASN A 219 3.90 -2.89 -18.70
CA ASN A 219 2.88 -2.57 -19.71
C ASN A 219 1.50 -3.04 -19.25
N GLY A 220 0.48 -2.20 -19.47
CA GLY A 220 -0.90 -2.47 -19.05
C GLY A 220 -1.19 -2.27 -17.57
N LEU A 221 -0.23 -1.81 -16.75
CA LEU A 221 -0.53 -1.34 -15.41
C LEU A 221 -1.32 -0.02 -15.43
N PRO A 222 -2.15 0.23 -14.43
CA PRO A 222 -2.96 1.45 -14.35
C PRO A 222 -2.09 2.71 -14.18
N PRO A 223 -2.61 3.90 -14.54
CA PRO A 223 -1.98 5.17 -14.26
C PRO A 223 -1.52 5.26 -12.80
N THR A 224 -0.33 5.81 -12.56
CA THR A 224 0.38 5.67 -11.28
C THR A 224 0.75 7.02 -10.68
N ILE A 225 0.49 7.20 -9.39
CA ILE A 225 0.96 8.32 -8.57
C ILE A 225 1.95 7.75 -7.53
N THR A 226 3.15 8.34 -7.44
CA THR A 226 4.13 7.93 -6.44
C THR A 226 5.01 9.10 -5.99
N TYR A 227 5.74 8.93 -4.91
CA TYR A 227 6.82 9.81 -4.48
C TYR A 227 7.75 9.06 -3.53
N VAL A 228 8.93 9.65 -3.26
CA VAL A 228 9.89 9.11 -2.31
C VAL A 228 10.82 10.23 -1.80
N GLY A 229 11.34 10.10 -0.60
CA GLY A 229 12.45 10.92 -0.09
C GLY A 229 13.80 10.40 -0.59
N ASP A 230 14.79 11.29 -0.79
CA ASP A 230 16.12 10.87 -1.24
C ASP A 230 16.99 10.24 -0.14
N LYS A 231 16.53 10.28 1.12
CA LYS A 231 17.10 9.57 2.28
C LYS A 231 16.26 8.37 2.72
N ASP A 232 15.34 7.91 1.86
CA ASP A 232 14.55 6.70 2.08
C ASP A 232 15.30 5.47 1.56
N PRO A 233 15.35 4.33 2.27
CA PRO A 233 15.91 3.09 1.72
C PRO A 233 15.31 2.65 0.38
N PHE A 234 14.07 3.08 0.09
CA PHE A 234 13.35 2.76 -1.15
C PHE A 234 13.58 3.75 -2.30
N TYR A 235 14.47 4.72 -2.12
CA TYR A 235 14.75 5.75 -3.12
C TYR A 235 15.12 5.16 -4.49
N TRP A 236 16.12 4.28 -4.52
CA TRP A 236 16.64 3.74 -5.78
C TRP A 236 15.64 2.83 -6.49
N GLU A 237 14.95 1.98 -5.75
CA GLU A 237 13.94 1.09 -6.32
C GLU A 237 12.72 1.88 -6.84
N THR A 238 12.32 2.96 -6.16
CA THR A 238 11.23 3.83 -6.62
C THR A 238 11.62 4.59 -7.88
N GLN A 239 12.85 5.09 -7.99
CA GLN A 239 13.31 5.74 -9.22
C GLN A 239 13.31 4.76 -10.40
N THR A 240 13.91 3.58 -10.23
CA THR A 240 13.91 2.52 -11.25
C THR A 240 12.49 2.13 -11.64
N LEU A 241 11.56 2.04 -10.69
CA LEU A 241 10.15 1.77 -10.96
C LEU A 241 9.55 2.84 -11.86
N VAL A 242 9.75 4.13 -11.54
CA VAL A 242 9.21 5.25 -12.33
C VAL A 242 9.74 5.26 -13.75
N GLU A 243 11.05 5.02 -13.94
CA GLU A 243 11.68 4.93 -15.25
C GLU A 243 11.09 3.77 -16.07
N ARG A 244 10.94 2.60 -15.47
CA ARG A 244 10.40 1.41 -16.15
C ARG A 244 8.91 1.55 -16.47
N LEU A 245 8.10 2.10 -15.55
CA LEU A 245 6.69 2.38 -15.83
C LEU A 245 6.54 3.30 -17.04
N LYS A 246 7.32 4.39 -17.12
CA LYS A 246 7.32 5.32 -18.25
C LYS A 246 7.77 4.64 -19.55
N SER A 247 8.84 3.84 -19.49
CA SER A 247 9.34 3.12 -20.68
C SER A 247 8.34 2.10 -21.22
N ASP A 248 7.52 1.52 -20.33
CA ASP A 248 6.47 0.57 -20.67
C ASP A 248 5.13 1.26 -21.05
N GLY A 249 5.12 2.60 -21.18
CA GLY A 249 3.97 3.38 -21.63
C GLY A 249 2.91 3.64 -20.56
N VAL A 250 3.23 3.41 -19.28
CA VAL A 250 2.32 3.73 -18.17
C VAL A 250 2.41 5.21 -17.82
N GLU A 251 1.27 5.88 -17.69
CA GLU A 251 1.23 7.26 -17.18
C GLU A 251 1.67 7.30 -15.71
N VAL A 252 2.69 8.12 -15.40
CA VAL A 252 3.24 8.26 -14.05
C VAL A 252 3.40 9.70 -13.66
N VAL A 253 2.81 10.08 -12.54
CA VAL A 253 3.10 11.32 -11.82
C VAL A 253 3.97 10.97 -10.60
N SER A 254 5.15 11.57 -10.51
CA SER A 254 6.11 11.26 -9.45
C SER A 254 6.89 12.49 -9.00
N THR A 255 7.31 12.49 -7.74
CA THR A 255 8.21 13.53 -7.20
C THR A 255 9.20 12.92 -6.20
N ILE A 256 10.32 13.60 -6.00
CA ILE A 256 11.36 13.27 -5.02
C ILE A 256 11.45 14.42 -4.03
N TYR A 257 11.49 14.10 -2.73
CA TYR A 257 11.63 15.08 -1.66
C TYR A 257 13.07 15.07 -1.13
N PRO A 258 13.88 16.13 -1.42
CA PRO A 258 15.27 16.20 -0.98
C PRO A 258 15.38 16.26 0.55
N GLY A 259 16.33 15.51 1.11
CA GLY A 259 16.60 15.46 2.56
C GLY A 259 15.59 14.65 3.36
N CYS A 260 14.56 14.08 2.73
CA CYS A 260 13.47 13.39 3.41
C CYS A 260 13.74 11.89 3.55
N TYR A 261 13.46 11.39 4.75
CA TYR A 261 13.56 9.97 5.10
C TYR A 261 12.19 9.26 4.96
N HIS A 262 12.15 7.97 5.25
CA HIS A 262 10.95 7.14 5.10
C HIS A 262 9.77 7.65 5.91
N ALA A 263 8.61 7.83 5.26
CA ALA A 263 7.35 8.28 5.88
C ALA A 263 7.46 9.62 6.64
N PHE A 264 8.32 10.53 6.18
CA PHE A 264 8.59 11.83 6.79
C PHE A 264 7.32 12.67 6.98
N GLU A 265 6.35 12.54 6.09
CA GLU A 265 5.10 13.29 6.09
C GLU A 265 4.11 12.87 7.18
N TYR A 266 4.32 11.69 7.79
CA TYR A 266 3.45 11.13 8.86
C TYR A 266 4.09 11.21 10.24
N ILE A 267 5.37 11.60 10.33
CA ILE A 267 6.11 11.58 11.58
C ILE A 267 6.36 13.01 12.05
N GLY A 268 5.83 13.37 13.23
CA GLY A 268 6.00 14.69 13.81
C GLY A 268 5.47 15.83 12.94
N ASP A 269 4.35 15.62 12.25
CA ASP A 269 3.75 16.51 11.23
C ASP A 269 4.58 16.79 9.97
N GLY A 270 5.86 16.36 9.94
CA GLY A 270 6.78 16.53 8.79
C GLY A 270 7.12 17.99 8.46
N GLY A 271 6.68 18.96 9.25
CA GLY A 271 6.88 20.39 8.97
C GLY A 271 6.30 20.82 7.62
N GLN A 272 6.90 21.87 7.02
CA GLN A 272 6.44 22.40 5.73
C GLN A 272 6.54 21.36 4.61
N ILE A 273 7.67 20.63 4.51
CA ILE A 273 7.87 19.63 3.44
C ILE A 273 6.92 18.43 3.58
N GLY A 274 6.57 18.05 4.81
CA GLY A 274 5.54 17.03 5.05
C GLY A 274 4.15 17.51 4.65
N ALA A 275 3.83 18.79 4.88
CA ALA A 275 2.58 19.38 4.41
C ALA A 275 2.52 19.43 2.87
N GLU A 276 3.61 19.76 2.20
CA GLU A 276 3.73 19.75 0.74
C GLU A 276 3.54 18.33 0.18
N ALA A 277 4.11 17.30 0.81
CA ALA A 277 3.93 15.90 0.39
C ALA A 277 2.48 15.41 0.56
N ARG A 278 1.82 15.81 1.66
CA ARG A 278 0.40 15.52 1.86
C ARG A 278 -0.48 16.25 0.83
N ALA A 279 -0.17 17.52 0.51
CA ALA A 279 -0.87 18.27 -0.54
C ALA A 279 -0.68 17.60 -1.90
N TYR A 280 0.57 17.26 -2.28
CA TYR A 280 0.86 16.51 -3.50
C TYR A 280 0.02 15.22 -3.61
N THR A 281 -0.07 14.46 -2.51
CA THR A 281 -0.86 13.22 -2.46
C THR A 281 -2.33 13.48 -2.72
N VAL A 282 -2.92 14.47 -2.04
CA VAL A 282 -4.34 14.81 -2.12
C VAL A 282 -4.70 15.42 -3.47
N ASP A 283 -3.87 16.34 -3.98
CA ASP A 283 -4.11 17.03 -5.24
C ASP A 283 -4.05 16.06 -6.44
N ASN A 284 -3.01 15.21 -6.48
CA ASN A 284 -2.89 14.22 -7.55
C ASN A 284 -3.94 13.12 -7.44
N PHE A 285 -4.32 12.71 -6.21
CA PHE A 285 -5.48 11.82 -6.04
C PHE A 285 -6.74 12.45 -6.63
N GLY A 286 -7.02 13.73 -6.34
CA GLY A 286 -8.16 14.45 -6.89
C GLY A 286 -8.15 14.51 -8.41
N LEU A 287 -7.00 14.85 -9.02
CA LEU A 287 -6.86 14.90 -10.50
C LEU A 287 -7.10 13.53 -11.16
N PHE A 288 -6.53 12.46 -10.59
CA PHE A 288 -6.70 11.12 -11.14
C PHE A 288 -8.10 10.57 -10.88
N TYR A 289 -8.68 10.88 -9.72
CA TYR A 289 -10.07 10.54 -9.44
C TYR A 289 -11.02 11.15 -10.47
N ASP A 290 -10.90 12.46 -10.72
CA ASP A 290 -11.75 13.18 -11.66
C ASP A 290 -11.58 12.64 -13.10
N ARG A 291 -10.39 12.16 -13.46
CA ARG A 291 -10.07 11.67 -14.80
C ARG A 291 -10.43 10.20 -15.02
N TYR A 292 -10.24 9.33 -14.03
CA TYR A 292 -10.32 7.88 -14.21
C TYR A 292 -11.40 7.19 -13.39
N ALA A 293 -11.87 7.80 -12.30
CA ALA A 293 -12.77 7.18 -11.35
C ALA A 293 -14.08 7.92 -11.15
N ALA A 294 -14.19 9.20 -11.50
CA ALA A 294 -15.47 9.91 -11.52
C ALA A 294 -16.45 9.30 -12.53
N ASN A 295 -17.75 9.35 -12.20
CA ASN A 295 -18.84 8.87 -13.05
C ASN A 295 -19.07 9.80 -14.26
#